data_241fe9bdbb381b85a6cf43ecfbb1bb95
#
_entry.id   241fe9bdbb381b85a6cf43ecfbb1bb95
#
_cell.length_a   1.000
_cell.length_b   1.000
_cell.length_c   1.000
_cell.angle_alpha   90.00
_cell.angle_beta   90.00
_cell.angle_gamma   90.00
#
_symmetry.space_group_name_H-M   'P 1'
#
loop_
_entity.id
_entity.type
_entity.pdbx_description
1 polymer ?
#
loop_
_entity_poly.entity_id
_entity_poly.type
_entity_poly.pdbx_seq_one_letter_code
_entity_poly.pdbx_strand_id
1 'polypeptide(L)'
;NLKGLIYNDSILNDDKTEMKIWKTSDIKLVERNGEIVSVIPLKIWAKIKYGTEFMGLNDTREININGTITLNSKANFANWKLNTTSKIEDFEWSESPSILVAGKNVPITYIINPTLSIFKGKVAKMIDEAINKSCDFKEQVMQVLETISTPFIANETYETWFKLVPNEIYSTNAVLSNSKITMNLG
;
A
#
# COMPACT_ATOMS: atom_id res chain seq x y z
N ASN A 1 3.53 2.63 10.06
CA ASN A 1 3.78 1.27 10.57
C ASN A 1 2.46 0.50 10.59
N LEU A 2 2.16 -0.22 9.53
CA LEU A 2 1.03 -1.16 9.50
C LEU A 2 1.34 -2.28 10.52
N LYS A 3 0.61 -2.31 11.62
CA LYS A 3 0.72 -3.37 12.62
C LYS A 3 -0.54 -4.24 12.55
N GLY A 4 -0.34 -5.57 12.57
CA GLY A 4 -1.44 -6.51 12.69
C GLY A 4 -2.24 -6.72 11.41
N LEU A 5 -3.55 -6.84 11.56
CA LEU A 5 -4.50 -7.12 10.48
C LEU A 5 -4.55 -5.96 9.49
N ILE A 6 -4.20 -6.23 8.23
CA ILE A 6 -4.19 -5.23 7.15
C ILE A 6 -5.33 -5.40 6.14
N TYR A 7 -6.01 -6.54 6.19
CA TYR A 7 -7.16 -6.83 5.33
C TYR A 7 -8.12 -7.82 5.99
N ASN A 8 -9.41 -7.53 5.94
CA ASN A 8 -10.45 -8.40 6.45
C ASN A 8 -11.73 -8.15 5.62
N ASP A 9 -11.93 -8.94 4.60
CA ASP A 9 -13.10 -8.82 3.74
C ASP A 9 -13.39 -10.14 3.00
N SER A 10 -14.59 -10.25 2.47
CA SER A 10 -15.03 -11.28 1.53
C SER A 10 -14.63 -10.85 0.11
N ILE A 11 -13.74 -11.58 -0.53
CA ILE A 11 -13.16 -11.19 -1.84
C ILE A 11 -14.12 -11.48 -2.99
N LEU A 12 -14.90 -12.55 -2.86
CA LEU A 12 -15.89 -12.94 -3.86
C LEU A 12 -17.26 -12.53 -3.35
N ASN A 13 -18.04 -11.85 -4.20
CA ASN A 13 -19.40 -11.37 -3.93
C ASN A 13 -20.44 -12.47 -3.67
N ASP A 14 -20.01 -13.70 -3.41
CA ASP A 14 -20.88 -14.86 -3.36
C ASP A 14 -20.87 -15.59 -1.99
N ASP A 15 -20.54 -14.91 -0.91
CA ASP A 15 -20.48 -15.42 0.46
C ASP A 15 -19.57 -16.68 0.64
N LYS A 16 -18.73 -16.98 -0.34
CA LYS A 16 -18.02 -18.26 -0.41
C LYS A 16 -16.57 -18.20 0.01
N THR A 17 -16.00 -17.00 0.09
CA THR A 17 -14.59 -16.86 0.45
C THR A 17 -14.36 -15.69 1.39
N GLU A 18 -13.89 -15.99 2.58
CA GLU A 18 -13.40 -14.99 3.53
C GLU A 18 -11.88 -14.97 3.49
N MET A 19 -11.29 -13.79 3.62
CA MET A 19 -9.84 -13.64 3.68
C MET A 19 -9.43 -12.62 4.74
N LYS A 20 -8.38 -12.96 5.48
CA LYS A 20 -7.73 -12.06 6.43
C LYS A 20 -6.24 -12.06 6.17
N ILE A 21 -5.62 -10.90 6.22
CA ILE A 21 -4.21 -10.75 5.91
C ILE A 21 -3.53 -9.96 7.01
N TRP A 22 -2.40 -10.46 7.46
CA TRP A 22 -1.56 -9.81 8.47
C TRP A 22 -0.16 -9.59 7.92
N LYS A 23 0.42 -8.47 8.27
CA LYS A 23 1.85 -8.25 8.14
C LYS A 23 2.57 -9.06 9.22
N THR A 24 3.56 -9.85 8.85
CA THR A 24 4.29 -10.74 9.77
C THR A 24 5.59 -10.16 10.28
N SER A 25 6.25 -9.31 9.49
CA SER A 25 7.50 -8.65 9.88
C SER A 25 7.63 -7.27 9.23
N ASP A 26 8.75 -6.60 9.42
CA ASP A 26 8.96 -5.25 8.90
C ASP A 26 8.95 -5.20 7.37
N ILE A 27 8.37 -4.13 6.84
CA ILE A 27 8.34 -3.84 5.41
C ILE A 27 9.72 -3.35 5.01
N LYS A 28 10.31 -3.96 3.99
CA LYS A 28 11.54 -3.48 3.37
C LYS A 28 11.19 -2.54 2.23
N LEU A 29 11.80 -1.37 2.24
CA LEU A 29 11.65 -0.37 1.18
C LEU A 29 12.95 -0.27 0.40
N VAL A 30 12.82 -0.28 -0.92
CA VAL A 30 13.94 -0.12 -1.86
C VAL A 30 13.51 0.88 -2.94
N GLU A 31 14.42 1.72 -3.39
CA GLU A 31 14.19 2.57 -4.57
C GLU A 31 14.68 1.83 -5.81
N ARG A 32 13.89 1.84 -6.86
CA ARG A 32 14.23 1.29 -8.17
C ARG A 32 13.69 2.19 -9.27
N ASN A 33 14.60 2.82 -10.03
CA ASN A 33 14.25 3.68 -11.16
C ASN A 33 13.26 4.82 -10.83
N GLY A 34 13.40 5.44 -9.66
CA GLY A 34 12.50 6.51 -9.21
C GLY A 34 11.15 6.02 -8.65
N GLU A 35 10.98 4.72 -8.50
CA GLU A 35 9.79 4.10 -7.92
C GLU A 35 10.12 3.48 -6.56
N ILE A 36 9.15 3.47 -5.66
CA ILE A 36 9.30 2.86 -4.34
C ILE A 36 8.82 1.42 -4.41
N VAL A 37 9.76 0.50 -4.18
CA VAL A 37 9.46 -0.92 -4.10
C VAL A 37 9.35 -1.32 -2.64
N SER A 38 8.21 -1.86 -2.26
CA SER A 38 7.93 -2.35 -0.91
C SER A 38 7.83 -3.87 -0.92
N VAL A 39 8.64 -4.52 -0.09
CA VAL A 39 8.60 -5.97 0.11
C VAL A 39 7.91 -6.23 1.45
N ILE A 40 6.75 -6.85 1.40
CA ILE A 40 5.83 -6.99 2.53
C ILE A 40 5.60 -8.47 2.84
N PRO A 41 6.20 -9.00 3.92
CA PRO A 41 5.91 -10.35 4.39
C PRO A 41 4.52 -10.45 5.00
N LEU A 42 3.76 -11.44 4.56
CA LEU A 42 2.35 -11.61 4.91
C LEU A 42 2.03 -13.01 5.40
N LYS A 43 1.05 -13.08 6.29
CA LYS A 43 0.27 -14.27 6.56
C LYS A 43 -1.15 -14.07 6.04
N ILE A 44 -1.64 -15.02 5.29
CA ILE A 44 -2.99 -15.02 4.74
C ILE A 44 -3.74 -16.19 5.36
N TRP A 45 -4.88 -15.89 5.99
CA TRP A 45 -5.89 -16.87 6.31
C TRP A 45 -7.02 -16.72 5.30
N ALA A 46 -7.44 -17.82 4.72
CA ALA A 46 -8.59 -17.83 3.84
C ALA A 46 -9.48 -19.02 4.15
N LYS A 47 -10.78 -18.80 4.09
CA LYS A 47 -11.81 -19.82 4.14
C LYS A 47 -12.40 -19.96 2.76
N ILE A 48 -12.15 -21.08 2.12
CA ILE A 48 -12.57 -21.35 0.75
C ILE A 48 -13.57 -22.49 0.69
N LYS A 49 -14.59 -22.33 -0.13
CA LYS A 49 -15.44 -23.44 -0.54
C LYS A 49 -14.81 -24.11 -1.75
N TYR A 50 -14.61 -25.39 -1.68
CA TYR A 50 -14.16 -26.17 -2.82
C TYR A 50 -15.11 -27.34 -3.07
N GLY A 51 -15.14 -27.77 -4.31
CA GLY A 51 -16.04 -28.81 -4.76
C GLY A 51 -16.91 -28.31 -5.92
N THR A 52 -17.53 -29.22 -6.61
CA THR A 52 -18.49 -28.90 -7.67
C THR A 52 -19.88 -29.29 -7.17
N GLU A 53 -20.86 -28.42 -7.35
CA GLU A 53 -22.28 -28.73 -7.08
C GLU A 53 -22.72 -30.00 -7.81
N PHE A 54 -22.10 -30.27 -8.96
CA PHE A 54 -22.34 -31.43 -9.78
C PHE A 54 -21.97 -32.76 -9.11
N MET A 55 -21.02 -32.75 -8.17
CA MET A 55 -20.59 -33.94 -7.41
C MET A 55 -21.14 -34.00 -5.99
N GLY A 56 -21.97 -33.04 -5.56
CA GLY A 56 -22.48 -32.98 -4.21
C GLY A 56 -21.39 -32.76 -3.13
N LEU A 57 -20.18 -32.40 -3.54
CA LEU A 57 -19.04 -32.19 -2.68
C LEU A 57 -18.89 -30.68 -2.42
N ASN A 58 -19.67 -30.15 -1.48
CA ASN A 58 -19.50 -28.80 -0.96
C ASN A 58 -18.78 -28.89 0.38
N ASP A 59 -17.47 -28.76 0.38
CA ASP A 59 -16.69 -28.69 1.61
C ASP A 59 -16.05 -27.31 1.75
N THR A 60 -15.94 -26.84 2.98
CA THR A 60 -15.33 -25.55 3.30
C THR A 60 -14.04 -25.83 4.07
N ARG A 61 -12.94 -25.30 3.60
CA ARG A 61 -11.63 -25.45 4.23
C ARG A 61 -11.02 -24.11 4.57
N GLU A 62 -10.37 -24.10 5.72
CA GLU A 62 -9.51 -23.01 6.13
C GLU A 62 -8.07 -23.30 5.73
N ILE A 63 -7.43 -22.31 5.15
CA ILE A 63 -6.02 -22.37 4.77
C ILE A 63 -5.26 -21.22 5.40
N ASN A 64 -4.05 -21.53 5.84
CA ASN A 64 -3.09 -20.55 6.31
C ASN A 64 -1.88 -20.60 5.41
N ILE A 65 -1.50 -19.46 4.86
CA ILE A 65 -0.42 -19.36 3.88
C ILE A 65 0.47 -18.20 4.27
N ASN A 66 1.77 -18.42 4.19
CA ASN A 66 2.76 -17.38 4.32
C ASN A 66 3.31 -17.03 2.95
N GLY A 67 3.54 -15.76 2.72
CA GLY A 67 4.09 -15.28 1.47
C GLY A 67 4.64 -13.88 1.58
N THR A 68 5.20 -13.42 0.49
CA THR A 68 5.74 -12.08 0.37
C THR A 68 5.17 -11.42 -0.87
N ILE A 69 4.66 -10.20 -0.72
CA ILE A 69 4.29 -9.38 -1.88
C ILE A 69 5.36 -8.33 -2.13
N THR A 70 5.67 -8.15 -3.41
CA THR A 70 6.47 -7.04 -3.90
C THR A 70 5.54 -6.03 -4.55
N LEU A 71 5.45 -4.87 -3.93
CA LEU A 71 4.61 -3.76 -4.36
C LEU A 71 5.48 -2.67 -4.94
N ASN A 72 5.21 -2.27 -6.16
CA ASN A 72 5.82 -1.11 -6.79
C ASN A 72 4.85 0.08 -6.75
N SER A 73 5.31 1.21 -6.23
CA SER A 73 4.50 2.42 -6.04
C SER A 73 5.17 3.62 -6.69
N LYS A 74 4.41 4.30 -7.54
CA LYS A 74 4.74 5.64 -8.02
C LYS A 74 4.06 6.65 -7.12
N ALA A 75 4.81 7.64 -6.69
CA ALA A 75 4.30 8.68 -5.82
C ALA A 75 4.42 10.05 -6.50
N ASN A 76 3.38 10.84 -6.41
CA ASN A 76 3.37 12.24 -6.82
C ASN A 76 2.66 13.09 -5.78
N PHE A 77 3.03 14.36 -5.72
CA PHE A 77 2.35 15.33 -4.87
C PHE A 77 1.40 16.16 -5.74
N ALA A 78 0.11 16.09 -5.44
CA ALA A 78 -0.90 16.89 -6.11
C ALA A 78 -2.04 17.22 -5.15
N ASN A 79 -2.60 18.43 -5.27
CA ASN A 79 -3.71 18.89 -4.42
C ASN A 79 -3.39 18.78 -2.91
N TRP A 80 -2.16 19.10 -2.51
CA TRP A 80 -1.66 19.06 -1.12
C TRP A 80 -1.52 17.65 -0.53
N LYS A 81 -1.67 16.62 -1.35
CA LYS A 81 -1.64 15.22 -0.93
C LYS A 81 -0.54 14.44 -1.65
N LEU A 82 0.03 13.50 -0.94
CA LEU A 82 0.84 12.47 -1.55
C LEU A 82 -0.12 11.43 -2.16
N ASN A 83 -0.16 11.39 -3.48
CA ASN A 83 -0.94 10.40 -4.22
C ASN A 83 -0.01 9.27 -4.64
N THR A 84 -0.41 8.04 -4.40
CA THR A 84 0.31 6.88 -4.87
C THR A 84 -0.52 6.08 -5.86
N THR A 85 0.17 5.46 -6.80
CA THR A 85 -0.38 4.45 -7.68
C THR A 85 0.48 3.21 -7.54
N SER A 86 -0.07 2.19 -6.93
CA SER A 86 0.64 0.98 -6.57
C SER A 86 0.22 -0.20 -7.43
N LYS A 87 1.18 -1.05 -7.73
CA LYS A 87 0.97 -2.32 -8.44
C LYS A 87 1.73 -3.43 -7.73
N ILE A 88 1.07 -4.53 -7.48
CA ILE A 88 1.76 -5.74 -7.02
C ILE A 88 2.45 -6.37 -8.23
N GLU A 89 3.79 -6.35 -8.20
CA GLU A 89 4.62 -6.97 -9.23
C GLU A 89 4.65 -8.48 -9.06
N ASP A 90 4.87 -8.90 -7.82
CA ASP A 90 5.07 -10.31 -7.52
C ASP A 90 4.40 -10.73 -6.22
N PHE A 91 4.13 -12.01 -6.14
CA PHE A 91 3.64 -12.70 -4.95
C PHE A 91 4.35 -14.05 -4.86
N GLU A 92 5.22 -14.18 -3.88
CA GLU A 92 5.96 -15.40 -3.61
C GLU A 92 5.36 -16.12 -2.40
N TRP A 93 5.05 -17.40 -2.57
CA TRP A 93 4.67 -18.28 -1.47
C TRP A 93 5.90 -18.75 -0.72
N SER A 94 5.87 -18.72 0.61
CA SER A 94 6.92 -19.36 1.42
C SER A 94 6.89 -20.88 1.29
N GLU A 95 5.67 -21.42 1.10
CA GLU A 95 5.42 -22.83 0.83
C GLU A 95 4.26 -22.95 -0.16
N SER A 96 4.28 -23.94 -1.03
CA SER A 96 3.18 -24.17 -1.97
C SER A 96 1.88 -24.45 -1.21
N PRO A 97 0.81 -23.66 -1.46
CA PRO A 97 -0.46 -23.88 -0.81
C PRO A 97 -1.01 -25.28 -1.08
N SER A 98 -1.34 -25.99 -0.02
CA SER A 98 -1.90 -27.32 -0.10
C SER A 98 -2.94 -27.57 0.99
N ILE A 99 -3.85 -28.49 0.75
CA ILE A 99 -4.80 -29.01 1.72
C ILE A 99 -4.58 -30.49 1.95
N LEU A 100 -4.85 -30.96 3.15
CA LEU A 100 -4.79 -32.36 3.47
C LEU A 100 -6.10 -33.04 3.08
N VAL A 101 -6.05 -33.94 2.12
CA VAL A 101 -7.20 -34.74 1.68
C VAL A 101 -6.84 -36.22 1.82
N ALA A 102 -7.59 -36.96 2.66
CA ALA A 102 -7.35 -38.38 2.94
C ALA A 102 -5.87 -38.68 3.30
N GLY A 103 -5.23 -37.80 4.08
CA GLY A 103 -3.84 -37.96 4.53
C GLY A 103 -2.78 -37.60 3.49
N LYS A 104 -3.16 -37.06 2.33
CA LYS A 104 -2.24 -36.58 1.27
C LYS A 104 -2.35 -35.09 1.09
N ASN A 105 -1.21 -34.41 0.94
CA ASN A 105 -1.18 -33.01 0.58
C ASN A 105 -1.53 -32.81 -0.89
N VAL A 106 -2.62 -32.11 -1.14
CA VAL A 106 -3.09 -31.79 -2.49
C VAL A 106 -2.81 -30.31 -2.75
N PRO A 107 -2.01 -29.95 -3.77
CA PRO A 107 -1.77 -28.57 -4.12
C PRO A 107 -3.06 -27.86 -4.54
N ILE A 108 -3.27 -26.64 -4.03
CA ILE A 108 -4.48 -25.83 -4.34
C ILE A 108 -4.13 -24.52 -5.06
N THR A 109 -2.93 -24.42 -5.60
CA THR A 109 -2.47 -23.24 -6.33
C THR A 109 -3.41 -22.86 -7.46
N TYR A 110 -4.03 -23.84 -8.13
CA TYR A 110 -5.00 -23.61 -9.21
C TYR A 110 -6.30 -22.93 -8.74
N ILE A 111 -6.65 -23.08 -7.45
CA ILE A 111 -7.80 -22.40 -6.84
C ILE A 111 -7.40 -20.99 -6.38
N ILE A 112 -6.18 -20.87 -5.85
CA ILE A 112 -5.72 -19.64 -5.21
C ILE A 112 -5.26 -18.61 -6.24
N ASN A 113 -4.60 -19.03 -7.30
CA ASN A 113 -4.04 -18.10 -8.29
C ASN A 113 -5.07 -17.15 -8.93
N PRO A 114 -6.28 -17.58 -9.33
CA PRO A 114 -7.31 -16.66 -9.81
C PRO A 114 -7.75 -15.66 -8.74
N THR A 115 -7.92 -16.13 -7.51
CA THR A 115 -8.29 -15.28 -6.37
C THR A 115 -7.21 -14.26 -6.05
N LEU A 116 -5.94 -14.64 -6.15
CA LEU A 116 -4.81 -13.72 -6.00
C LEU A 116 -4.81 -12.60 -7.05
N SER A 117 -5.21 -12.88 -8.27
CA SER A 117 -5.28 -11.86 -9.30
C SER A 117 -6.26 -10.74 -8.93
N ILE A 118 -7.43 -11.12 -8.42
CA ILE A 118 -8.43 -10.16 -7.91
C ILE A 118 -7.90 -9.45 -6.66
N PHE A 119 -7.26 -10.19 -5.76
CA PHE A 119 -6.66 -9.69 -4.54
C PHE A 119 -5.57 -8.65 -4.80
N LYS A 120 -4.68 -8.89 -5.78
CA LYS A 120 -3.61 -7.96 -6.14
C LYS A 120 -4.14 -6.54 -6.40
N GLY A 121 -5.20 -6.42 -7.18
CA GLY A 121 -5.81 -5.13 -7.48
C GLY A 121 -6.45 -4.45 -6.25
N LYS A 122 -7.19 -5.22 -5.44
CA LYS A 122 -7.82 -4.69 -4.22
C LYS A 122 -6.81 -4.22 -3.19
N VAL A 123 -5.75 -5.00 -2.94
CA VAL A 123 -4.72 -4.64 -1.95
C VAL A 123 -3.92 -3.43 -2.40
N ALA A 124 -3.52 -3.35 -3.65
CA ALA A 124 -2.83 -2.17 -4.17
C ALA A 124 -3.69 -0.91 -3.97
N LYS A 125 -4.97 -0.98 -4.34
CA LYS A 125 -5.91 0.13 -4.16
C LYS A 125 -6.09 0.52 -2.69
N MET A 126 -6.22 -0.44 -1.77
CA MET A 126 -6.33 -0.17 -0.35
C MET A 126 -5.09 0.52 0.22
N ILE A 127 -3.90 0.12 -0.23
CA ILE A 127 -2.65 0.76 0.18
C ILE A 127 -2.62 2.21 -0.31
N ASP A 128 -2.98 2.45 -1.57
CA ASP A 128 -3.05 3.80 -2.13
C ASP A 128 -4.07 4.68 -1.36
N GLU A 129 -5.26 4.17 -1.09
CA GLU A 129 -6.28 4.88 -0.32
C GLU A 129 -5.81 5.20 1.10
N ALA A 130 -5.12 4.27 1.76
CA ALA A 130 -4.57 4.48 3.10
C ALA A 130 -3.48 5.55 3.12
N ILE A 131 -2.59 5.56 2.12
CA ILE A 131 -1.55 6.58 1.97
C ILE A 131 -2.19 7.94 1.69
N ASN A 132 -3.07 8.01 0.69
CA ASN A 132 -3.73 9.25 0.30
C ASN A 132 -4.53 9.89 1.46
N LYS A 133 -5.14 9.06 2.30
CA LYS A 133 -5.88 9.52 3.48
C LYS A 133 -4.97 10.01 4.61
N SER A 134 -3.81 9.36 4.76
CA SER A 134 -2.88 9.64 5.88
C SER A 134 -1.85 10.72 5.57
N CYS A 135 -1.67 11.07 4.30
CA CYS A 135 -0.64 11.99 3.83
C CYS A 135 -1.25 13.26 3.22
N ASP A 136 -2.13 13.92 3.97
CA ASP A 136 -2.61 15.27 3.66
C ASP A 136 -1.70 16.29 4.35
N PHE A 137 -0.96 17.05 3.57
CA PHE A 137 0.01 18.03 4.07
C PHE A 137 -0.49 19.48 3.95
N LYS A 138 -1.77 19.67 3.63
CA LYS A 138 -2.31 21.01 3.38
C LYS A 138 -2.04 21.98 4.52
N GLU A 139 -2.37 21.57 5.74
CA GLU A 139 -2.21 22.44 6.92
C GLU A 139 -0.75 22.80 7.16
N GLN A 140 0.16 21.83 7.08
CA GLN A 140 1.59 22.04 7.28
C GLN A 140 2.18 22.98 6.23
N VAL A 141 1.82 22.78 4.96
CA VAL A 141 2.29 23.64 3.86
C VAL A 141 1.70 25.03 3.99
N MET A 142 0.42 25.17 4.35
CA MET A 142 -0.21 26.47 4.55
C MET A 142 0.46 27.26 5.69
N GLN A 143 0.83 26.62 6.80
CA GLN A 143 1.56 27.27 7.89
C GLN A 143 2.93 27.79 7.44
N VAL A 144 3.65 26.99 6.64
CA VAL A 144 4.94 27.43 6.06
C VAL A 144 4.74 28.62 5.14
N LEU A 145 3.74 28.56 4.24
CA LEU A 145 3.42 29.65 3.31
C LEU A 145 3.04 30.93 4.07
N GLU A 146 2.25 30.83 5.13
CA GLU A 146 1.88 31.96 5.96
C GLU A 146 3.10 32.61 6.62
N THR A 147 4.01 31.76 7.14
CA THR A 147 5.26 32.23 7.75
C THR A 147 6.14 32.97 6.76
N ILE A 148 6.39 32.42 5.56
CA ILE A 148 7.25 33.04 4.56
C ILE A 148 6.60 34.26 3.89
N SER A 149 5.27 34.33 3.90
CA SER A 149 4.51 35.47 3.36
C SER A 149 4.32 36.61 4.36
N THR A 150 4.74 36.42 5.62
CA THR A 150 4.70 37.49 6.61
C THR A 150 5.70 38.59 6.25
N PRO A 151 5.27 39.85 6.15
CA PRO A 151 6.18 40.94 5.84
C PRO A 151 7.29 41.08 6.89
N PHE A 152 8.50 41.31 6.47
CA PHE A 152 9.64 41.55 7.34
C PHE A 152 10.39 42.83 6.93
N ILE A 153 11.02 43.48 7.89
CA ILE A 153 11.83 44.68 7.62
C ILE A 153 13.13 44.26 6.97
N ALA A 154 13.37 44.68 5.73
CA ALA A 154 14.62 44.43 5.04
C ALA A 154 15.69 45.46 5.36
N ASN A 155 15.28 46.68 5.71
CA ASN A 155 16.20 47.78 6.11
C ASN A 155 15.48 48.69 7.10
N GLU A 156 16.01 48.75 8.32
CA GLU A 156 15.44 49.57 9.40
C GLU A 156 15.65 51.06 9.18
N THR A 157 16.77 51.47 8.56
CA THR A 157 17.11 52.88 8.37
C THR A 157 16.16 53.53 7.36
N TYR A 158 15.73 52.79 6.35
CA TYR A 158 14.82 53.27 5.30
C TYR A 158 13.39 52.74 5.46
N GLU A 159 13.09 52.06 6.56
CA GLU A 159 11.78 51.44 6.84
C GLU A 159 11.24 50.62 5.68
N THR A 160 12.15 49.88 5.00
CA THR A 160 11.80 49.12 3.81
C THR A 160 11.30 47.73 4.24
N TRP A 161 10.08 47.42 3.81
CA TRP A 161 9.44 46.11 4.08
C TRP A 161 9.49 45.23 2.84
N PHE A 162 9.71 43.96 3.08
CA PHE A 162 9.64 42.91 2.07
C PHE A 162 8.51 41.94 2.39
N LYS A 163 7.78 41.52 1.34
CA LYS A 163 6.77 40.50 1.42
C LYS A 163 6.97 39.52 0.26
N LEU A 164 7.09 38.23 0.57
CA LEU A 164 7.12 37.16 -0.41
C LEU A 164 5.69 36.75 -0.73
N VAL A 165 5.38 36.61 -2.00
CA VAL A 165 4.08 36.13 -2.47
C VAL A 165 4.32 34.93 -3.36
N PRO A 166 4.15 33.70 -2.84
CA PRO A 166 4.29 32.49 -3.63
C PRO A 166 3.26 32.45 -4.76
N ASN A 167 3.69 32.15 -5.98
CA ASN A 167 2.81 32.04 -7.15
C ASN A 167 2.40 30.60 -7.44
N GLU A 168 3.32 29.67 -7.20
CA GLU A 168 3.10 28.25 -7.48
C GLU A 168 3.87 27.38 -6.50
N ILE A 169 3.46 26.14 -6.39
CA ILE A 169 4.14 25.11 -5.60
C ILE A 169 4.42 23.93 -6.52
N TYR A 170 5.66 23.50 -6.55
CA TYR A 170 6.07 22.30 -7.26
C TYR A 170 6.73 21.31 -6.33
N SER A 171 6.72 20.05 -6.69
CA SER A 171 7.41 18.99 -5.93
C SER A 171 8.44 18.28 -6.80
N THR A 172 9.54 17.87 -6.18
CA THR A 172 10.45 16.91 -6.80
C THR A 172 9.89 15.50 -6.74
N ASN A 173 10.49 14.60 -7.50
CA ASN A 173 10.20 13.17 -7.32
C ASN A 173 10.61 12.72 -5.91
N ALA A 174 9.88 11.74 -5.40
CA ALA A 174 10.22 11.11 -4.13
C ALA A 174 11.52 10.31 -4.25
N VAL A 175 12.44 10.52 -3.32
CA VAL A 175 13.72 9.81 -3.26
C VAL A 175 13.77 9.03 -1.95
N LEU A 176 14.10 7.75 -2.04
CA LEU A 176 14.33 6.91 -0.87
C LEU A 176 15.83 6.88 -0.53
N SER A 177 16.18 7.35 0.65
CA SER A 177 17.54 7.29 1.18
C SER A 177 17.52 7.01 2.67
N ASN A 178 18.37 6.11 3.15
CA ASN A 178 18.48 5.74 4.57
C ASN A 178 17.12 5.43 5.23
N SER A 179 16.28 4.64 4.55
CA SER A 179 14.93 4.28 5.01
C SER A 179 13.98 5.48 5.21
N LYS A 180 14.31 6.63 4.60
CA LYS A 180 13.47 7.82 4.57
C LYS A 180 13.07 8.14 3.15
N ILE A 181 11.80 8.42 2.95
CA ILE A 181 11.30 8.99 1.71
C ILE A 181 11.38 10.50 1.84
N THR A 182 12.13 11.13 0.94
CA THR A 182 12.30 12.58 0.89
C THR A 182 11.71 13.10 -0.40
N MET A 183 10.97 14.17 -0.30
CA MET A 183 10.43 14.92 -1.41
C MET A 183 10.57 16.40 -1.07
N ASN A 184 11.12 17.19 -1.99
CA ASN A 184 11.24 18.62 -1.77
C ASN A 184 10.05 19.34 -2.40
N LEU A 185 9.56 20.33 -1.69
CA LEU A 185 8.56 21.30 -2.17
C LEU A 185 9.26 22.64 -2.41
N GLY A 186 9.00 23.26 -3.53
CA GLY A 186 9.52 24.57 -3.90
C GLY A 186 8.45 25.44 -4.55
#